data_c2f58550d1d431cfb062e8646c7db793
#
_entry.id   c2f58550d1d431cfb062e8646c7db793
#
_cell.length_a   1.000
_cell.length_b   1.000
_cell.length_c   1.000
_cell.angle_alpha   90.00
_cell.angle_beta   90.00
_cell.angle_gamma   90.00
#
_symmetry.space_group_name_H-M   'P 1'
#
loop_
_entity.id
_entity.type
_entity.pdbx_description
1 polymer ?
#
loop_
_entity_poly.entity_id
_entity_poly.type
_entity_poly.pdbx_seq_one_letter_code
_entity_poly.pdbx_strand_id
1 'polypeptide(L)'
;MEMNEFNCKMAIRAAELEQKIIKLAKLTKKEKKGESISLLNSFIETQMIHQKAMAVAVKILPTKEVADAYMTSQLACIDFIETVADGIIKTVENHNNKNNKQ
;
A
#
# COMPACT_ATOMS: atom_id res chain seq x y z
N MET A 1 15.64 -7.60 -12.16
CA MET A 1 15.95 -6.79 -10.95
C MET A 1 16.61 -7.68 -9.91
N GLU A 2 17.72 -7.24 -9.36
CA GLU A 2 18.39 -7.93 -8.27
C GLU A 2 17.57 -7.87 -7.00
N MET A 3 17.62 -8.92 -6.17
CA MET A 3 16.83 -8.98 -4.93
C MET A 3 17.19 -7.84 -3.96
N ASN A 4 18.47 -7.47 -3.86
CA ASN A 4 18.88 -6.35 -3.01
C ASN A 4 18.28 -5.03 -3.48
N GLU A 5 18.27 -4.79 -4.78
CA GLU A 5 17.66 -3.61 -5.39
C GLU A 5 16.15 -3.58 -5.15
N PHE A 6 15.50 -4.73 -5.30
CA PHE A 6 14.07 -4.89 -5.01
C PHE A 6 13.77 -4.57 -3.54
N ASN A 7 14.55 -5.12 -2.61
CA ASN A 7 14.36 -4.89 -1.18
C ASN A 7 14.52 -3.40 -0.83
N CYS A 8 15.48 -2.71 -1.43
CA CYS A 8 15.66 -1.27 -1.25
C CYS A 8 14.46 -0.49 -1.76
N LYS A 9 13.97 -0.82 -2.96
CA LYS A 9 12.77 -0.18 -3.51
C LYS A 9 11.55 -0.40 -2.65
N MET A 10 11.35 -1.62 -2.16
CA MET A 10 10.21 -1.94 -1.30
C MET A 10 10.28 -1.19 0.02
N ALA A 11 11.47 -1.05 0.61
CA ALA A 11 11.65 -0.29 1.85
C ALA A 11 11.28 1.18 1.65
N ILE A 12 11.72 1.80 0.56
CA ILE A 12 11.38 3.19 0.22
C ILE A 12 9.87 3.34 0.01
N ARG A 13 9.28 2.43 -0.77
CA ARG A 13 7.84 2.47 -1.06
C ARG A 13 7.00 2.26 0.20
N ALA A 14 7.42 1.36 1.08
CA ALA A 14 6.74 1.12 2.35
C ALA A 14 6.77 2.37 3.24
N ALA A 15 7.90 3.08 3.29
CA ALA A 15 8.01 4.32 4.05
C ALA A 15 7.10 5.41 3.49
N GLU A 16 7.03 5.54 2.16
CA GLU A 16 6.12 6.48 1.50
C GLU A 16 4.66 6.16 1.79
N LEU A 17 4.30 4.88 1.75
CA LEU A 17 2.94 4.43 2.05
C LEU A 17 2.60 4.73 3.51
N GLU A 18 3.53 4.49 4.43
CA GLU A 18 3.34 4.81 5.86
C GLU A 18 3.04 6.29 6.07
N GLN A 19 3.77 7.18 5.37
CA GLN A 19 3.53 8.62 5.45
C GLN A 19 2.13 8.99 4.93
N LYS A 20 1.68 8.33 3.86
CA LYS A 20 0.33 8.53 3.33
C LYS A 20 -0.74 8.08 4.32
N ILE A 21 -0.52 6.96 5.00
CA ILE A 21 -1.44 6.46 6.03
C ILE A 21 -1.51 7.44 7.21
N ILE A 22 -0.38 7.96 7.65
CA ILE A 22 -0.33 8.97 8.71
C ILE A 22 -1.10 10.23 8.30
N LYS A 23 -0.89 10.71 7.07
CA LYS A 23 -1.61 11.85 6.53
C LYS A 23 -3.12 11.59 6.49
N LEU A 24 -3.51 10.41 6.01
CA LEU A 24 -4.90 10.02 5.94
C LEU A 24 -5.54 9.96 7.33
N ALA A 25 -4.82 9.42 8.32
CA ALA A 25 -5.30 9.37 9.71
C ALA A 25 -5.58 10.76 10.25
N LYS A 26 -4.74 11.73 9.94
CA LYS A 26 -4.95 13.13 10.35
C LYS A 26 -6.15 13.75 9.66
N LEU A 27 -6.32 13.49 8.37
CA LEU A 27 -7.44 14.03 7.59
C LEU A 27 -8.78 13.44 8.01
N THR A 28 -8.82 12.15 8.32
CA THR A 28 -10.04 11.44 8.65
C THR A 28 -10.42 11.53 10.13
N LYS A 29 -9.63 12.23 10.93
CA LYS A 29 -9.93 12.45 12.35
C LYS A 29 -11.28 13.13 12.56
N LYS A 30 -11.74 13.89 11.56
CA LYS A 30 -13.04 14.55 11.57
C LYS A 30 -14.15 13.72 10.95
N GLU A 31 -13.81 12.61 10.30
CA GLU A 31 -14.80 11.68 9.75
C GLU A 31 -15.34 10.80 10.87
N LYS A 32 -16.63 10.60 10.85
CA LYS A 32 -17.32 9.84 11.90
C LYS A 32 -16.99 8.35 11.90
N LYS A 33 -16.35 7.81 10.87
CA LYS A 33 -16.37 6.36 10.68
C LYS A 33 -15.02 5.67 10.46
N GLY A 34 -13.95 6.38 10.14
CA GLY A 34 -12.65 5.75 9.88
C GLY A 34 -12.68 4.64 8.81
N GLU A 35 -13.70 4.62 7.97
CA GLU A 35 -13.92 3.59 6.95
C GLU A 35 -12.77 3.55 5.94
N SER A 36 -12.25 4.72 5.59
CA SER A 36 -11.14 4.83 4.63
C SER A 36 -9.88 4.17 5.15
N ILE A 37 -9.57 4.38 6.43
CA ILE A 37 -8.40 3.76 7.08
C ILE A 37 -8.62 2.25 7.21
N SER A 38 -9.82 1.84 7.58
CA SER A 38 -10.18 0.43 7.72
C SER A 38 -10.03 -0.31 6.38
N LEU A 39 -10.49 0.31 5.29
CA LEU A 39 -10.34 -0.25 3.94
C LEU A 39 -8.86 -0.41 3.57
N LEU A 40 -8.07 0.64 3.81
CA LEU A 40 -6.65 0.63 3.49
C LEU A 40 -5.91 -0.44 4.30
N ASN A 41 -6.22 -0.56 5.59
CA ASN A 41 -5.64 -1.60 6.46
C ASN A 41 -6.00 -3.00 5.98
N SER A 42 -7.23 -3.21 5.50
CA SER A 42 -7.65 -4.49 4.94
C SER A 42 -6.81 -4.87 3.71
N PHE A 43 -6.54 -3.92 2.83
CA PHE A 43 -5.67 -4.18 1.67
C PHE A 43 -4.25 -4.54 2.10
N ILE A 44 -3.71 -3.84 3.09
CA ILE A 44 -2.35 -4.09 3.59
C ILE A 44 -2.28 -5.48 4.23
N GLU A 45 -3.27 -5.86 5.05
CA GLU A 45 -3.32 -7.19 5.67
C GLU A 45 -3.40 -8.29 4.62
N THR A 46 -4.23 -8.11 3.60
CA THR A 46 -4.34 -9.06 2.49
C THR A 46 -3.01 -9.20 1.77
N GLN A 47 -2.34 -8.08 1.52
CA GLN A 47 -1.03 -8.07 0.89
C GLN A 47 0.00 -8.83 1.72
N MET A 48 0.01 -8.67 3.04
CA MET A 48 0.92 -9.37 3.92
C MET A 48 0.72 -10.89 3.87
N ILE A 49 -0.54 -11.34 3.83
CA ILE A 49 -0.87 -12.77 3.72
C ILE A 49 -0.36 -13.33 2.39
N HIS A 50 -0.63 -12.62 1.30
CA HIS A 50 -0.15 -13.02 -0.04
C HIS A 50 1.37 -13.05 -0.10
N GLN A 51 2.03 -12.07 0.52
CA GLN A 51 3.49 -11.99 0.54
C GLN A 51 4.10 -13.21 1.22
N LYS A 52 3.53 -13.66 2.34
CA LYS A 52 4.00 -14.85 3.04
C LYS A 52 3.89 -16.10 2.17
N ALA A 53 2.77 -16.25 1.49
CA ALA A 53 2.55 -17.40 0.58
C ALA A 53 3.53 -17.38 -0.60
N MET A 54 3.73 -16.21 -1.19
CA MET A 54 4.66 -16.05 -2.32
C MET A 54 6.11 -16.27 -1.89
N ALA A 55 6.49 -15.85 -0.69
CA ALA A 55 7.83 -16.10 -0.15
C ALA A 55 8.10 -17.60 -0.01
N VAL A 56 7.10 -18.37 0.41
CA VAL A 56 7.20 -19.85 0.46
C VAL A 56 7.39 -20.41 -0.94
N ALA A 57 6.62 -19.92 -1.90
CA ALA A 57 6.74 -20.37 -3.30
C ALA A 57 8.15 -20.15 -3.85
N VAL A 58 8.75 -18.99 -3.58
CA VAL A 58 10.13 -18.69 -4.01
C VAL A 58 11.14 -19.64 -3.37
N LYS A 59 10.91 -20.05 -2.11
CA LYS A 59 11.79 -21.03 -1.45
C LYS A 59 11.69 -22.42 -2.05
N ILE A 60 10.47 -22.83 -2.41
CA ILE A 60 10.22 -24.17 -2.97
C ILE A 60 10.68 -24.24 -4.42
N LEU A 61 10.48 -23.17 -5.19
CA LEU A 61 10.81 -23.07 -6.60
C LEU A 61 11.75 -21.89 -6.83
N PRO A 62 13.04 -22.02 -6.47
CA PRO A 62 13.98 -20.89 -6.53
C PRO A 62 14.49 -20.65 -7.95
N THR A 63 13.60 -20.55 -8.93
CA THR A 63 13.94 -20.24 -10.31
C THR A 63 13.92 -18.71 -10.50
N LYS A 64 14.64 -18.26 -11.53
CA LYS A 64 14.65 -16.85 -11.90
C LYS A 64 13.24 -16.36 -12.24
N GLU A 65 12.49 -17.18 -12.96
CA GLU A 65 11.13 -16.86 -13.39
C GLU A 65 10.19 -16.64 -12.20
N VAL A 66 10.27 -17.49 -11.19
CA VAL A 66 9.46 -17.37 -9.98
C VAL A 66 9.87 -16.13 -9.18
N ALA A 67 11.17 -15.89 -9.03
CA ALA A 67 11.68 -14.73 -8.33
C ALA A 67 11.26 -13.42 -9.02
N ASP A 68 11.38 -13.34 -10.34
CA ASP A 68 10.97 -12.17 -11.12
C ASP A 68 9.46 -11.92 -11.01
N ALA A 69 8.66 -12.98 -11.09
CA ALA A 69 7.21 -12.89 -10.93
C ALA A 69 6.84 -12.40 -9.55
N TYR A 70 7.52 -12.89 -8.52
CA TYR A 70 7.32 -12.44 -7.14
C TYR A 70 7.58 -10.93 -7.00
N MET A 71 8.74 -10.47 -7.49
CA MET A 71 9.10 -9.05 -7.39
C MET A 71 8.12 -8.16 -8.14
N THR A 72 7.73 -8.57 -9.35
CA THR A 72 6.75 -7.83 -10.16
C THR A 72 5.40 -7.75 -9.45
N SER A 73 4.93 -8.84 -8.87
CA SER A 73 3.66 -8.90 -8.15
C SER A 73 3.67 -7.98 -6.93
N GLN A 74 4.77 -7.97 -6.17
CA GLN A 74 4.88 -7.12 -4.99
C GLN A 74 4.85 -5.64 -5.35
N LEU A 75 5.57 -5.24 -6.39
CA LEU A 75 5.57 -3.85 -6.85
C LEU A 75 4.18 -3.43 -7.36
N ALA A 76 3.51 -4.30 -8.09
CA ALA A 76 2.15 -4.03 -8.58
C ALA A 76 1.16 -3.87 -7.43
N CYS A 77 1.27 -4.68 -6.39
CA CYS A 77 0.40 -4.60 -5.22
C CYS A 77 0.60 -3.29 -4.46
N ILE A 78 1.85 -2.88 -4.23
CA ILE A 78 2.09 -1.63 -3.51
C ILE A 78 1.65 -0.42 -4.34
N ASP A 79 1.80 -0.47 -5.68
CA ASP A 79 1.28 0.56 -6.58
C ASP A 79 -0.24 0.70 -6.45
N PHE A 80 -0.94 -0.43 -6.40
CA PHE A 80 -2.39 -0.43 -6.23
C PHE A 80 -2.79 0.21 -4.90
N ILE A 81 -2.15 -0.20 -3.80
CA ILE A 81 -2.46 0.32 -2.47
C ILE A 81 -2.20 1.83 -2.41
N GLU A 82 -1.09 2.29 -2.98
CA GLU A 82 -0.77 3.72 -3.03
C GLU A 82 -1.78 4.50 -3.87
N THR A 83 -2.22 3.95 -4.99
CA THR A 83 -3.23 4.58 -5.84
C THR A 83 -4.54 4.75 -5.09
N VAL A 84 -4.96 3.72 -4.35
CA VAL A 84 -6.16 3.79 -3.51
C VAL A 84 -5.98 4.83 -2.41
N ALA A 85 -4.84 4.83 -1.73
CA ALA A 85 -4.55 5.80 -0.66
C ALA A 85 -4.60 7.23 -1.20
N ASP A 86 -3.99 7.50 -2.35
CA ASP A 86 -4.01 8.82 -2.97
C ASP A 86 -5.42 9.24 -3.36
N GLY A 87 -6.22 8.31 -3.87
CA GLY A 87 -7.62 8.57 -4.21
C GLY A 87 -8.46 8.95 -2.99
N ILE A 88 -8.26 8.22 -1.88
CA ILE A 88 -8.95 8.51 -0.62
C ILE A 88 -8.53 9.87 -0.09
N ILE A 89 -7.22 10.16 -0.07
CA ILE A 89 -6.70 11.45 0.40
C ILE A 89 -7.31 12.60 -0.40
N LYS A 90 -7.33 12.51 -1.72
CA LYS A 90 -7.94 13.52 -2.59
C LYS A 90 -9.41 13.72 -2.29
N THR A 91 -10.15 12.64 -2.11
CA THR A 91 -11.58 12.70 -1.83
C THR A 91 -11.84 13.38 -0.49
N VAL A 92 -11.08 13.03 0.53
CA VAL A 92 -11.22 13.61 1.88
C VAL A 92 -10.82 15.09 1.85
N GLU A 93 -9.72 15.44 1.19
CA GLU A 93 -9.28 16.83 1.07
C GLU A 93 -10.32 17.70 0.36
N ASN A 94 -10.90 17.19 -0.74
CA ASN A 94 -11.95 17.90 -1.47
C ASN A 94 -13.19 18.10 -0.61
N HIS A 95 -13.58 17.09 0.16
CA HIS A 95 -14.72 17.17 1.06
C HIS A 95 -14.47 18.23 2.15
N ASN A 96 -13.29 18.21 2.78
CA ASN A 96 -12.90 19.16 3.81
C ASN A 96 -12.87 20.59 3.26
N ASN A 97 -12.35 20.78 2.05
CA ASN A 97 -12.31 22.10 1.41
C ASN A 97 -13.70 22.65 1.12
N LYS A 98 -14.64 21.80 0.68
CA LYS A 98 -16.03 22.21 0.47
C LYS A 98 -16.68 22.65 1.77
N ASN A 99 -16.45 21.94 2.86
CA ASN A 99 -16.98 22.28 4.18
C ASN A 99 -16.41 23.60 4.71
N ASN A 100 -15.13 23.86 4.43
CA ASN A 100 -14.46 25.08 4.87
C ASN A 100 -14.89 26.33 4.09
N LYS A 101 -15.48 26.16 2.90
CA LYS A 101 -15.97 27.28 2.07
C LYS A 101 -17.37 27.76 2.44
N GLN A 102 -18.00 27.10 3.35
CA GLN A 102 -19.30 27.53 3.88
C GLN A 102 -19.08 28.50 5.07
#